data_eeca501482c19980b862461174a3c4a8
#
_entry.id   eeca501482c19980b862461174a3c4a8
#
_cell.length_a   1.000
_cell.length_b   1.000
_cell.length_c   1.000
_cell.angle_alpha   90.00
_cell.angle_beta   90.00
_cell.angle_gamma   90.00
#
_symmetry.space_group_name_H-M   'P 1'
#
loop_
_entity.id
_entity.type
_entity.pdbx_description
1 polymer ?
#
loop_
_entity_poly.entity_id
_entity_poly.type
_entity_poly.pdbx_seq_one_letter_code
_entity_poly.pdbx_strand_id
1 'polypeptide(L)'
;MRVKCGLEGIEGTTGIGHTRWATHGLVSSANSHPHTDCSGKIAIIHNGIIENHHVLRDELIARGHRFVSDTDSEVIAHLIEDRMSAIFRDRAEGEPNGNMESVGPSFEPFGPFEEACFRAFERLKGSYAVLAISEGEEKIIGARKDSPLAVGVSEHGTFFASDVSPFLEWTKEVVYLENHDIVVAEKGDVRFYNLQEGEVSRPVSTVEWNREEAEKGIFEHFMLKEISEQAETIQRAILQDAEVIGRIAGKIREGFGVFFVACGSSYNACLSGTYLFSKVARMHVNVVLASEFENYEHFLTERTLVFAVSQSGETADVLDAVRAAKRRGSTIVSITNVMGSSLSREGDMLIMMNSGPEVCVLSTKTYTSQVVLMALLAYALRGDQEVCARKVKDLYMDVYNLTSKSMRENLKRLAELLADKEHIYMIGRGLQYTTALEAALKVKEVSYIHTEAFAGGELKHGPLALIESGTPVFVFVSRENEDRIMSNAEEVRARGGYVIGVSDWDSPAFDYWIKVPESCDFNPIIQAIPIQILAYELAVKKRLDPDKPRNLAKSVTVL
;
A
#
# COMPACT_ATOMS: atom_id res chain seq x y z
N MET A 1 -21.19 -3.61 -8.21
CA MET A 1 -20.97 -4.94 -8.78
C MET A 1 -22.22 -5.83 -8.71
N ARG A 2 -22.83 -6.05 -7.55
CA ARG A 2 -24.06 -6.88 -7.40
C ARG A 2 -25.15 -6.60 -8.46
N VAL A 3 -25.51 -5.33 -8.66
CA VAL A 3 -26.62 -4.93 -9.58
C VAL A 3 -26.28 -5.13 -11.06
N LYS A 4 -25.01 -5.05 -11.47
CA LYS A 4 -24.59 -5.23 -12.88
C LYS A 4 -24.37 -6.69 -13.28
N CYS A 5 -24.10 -7.58 -12.33
CA CYS A 5 -23.77 -8.99 -12.61
C CYS A 5 -24.98 -9.93 -12.49
N GLY A 6 -26.19 -9.41 -12.14
CA GLY A 6 -27.39 -10.25 -12.03
C GLY A 6 -27.31 -11.33 -10.95
N LEU A 7 -26.50 -11.08 -9.90
CA LEU A 7 -26.31 -12.02 -8.79
C LEU A 7 -27.55 -12.21 -7.91
N GLU A 8 -28.57 -11.36 -8.09
CA GLU A 8 -29.88 -11.54 -7.45
C GLU A 8 -30.60 -12.70 -8.15
N GLY A 9 -30.59 -13.86 -7.53
CA GLY A 9 -31.26 -15.07 -8.05
C GLY A 9 -30.31 -16.23 -8.38
N ILE A 10 -29.02 -16.08 -8.13
CA ILE A 10 -28.10 -17.23 -8.18
C ILE A 10 -28.19 -17.95 -6.83
N GLU A 11 -28.70 -19.18 -6.84
CA GLU A 11 -28.70 -20.06 -5.69
C GLU A 11 -27.30 -20.72 -5.59
N GLY A 12 -26.49 -20.31 -4.62
CA GLY A 12 -25.17 -20.86 -4.36
C GLY A 12 -24.66 -20.46 -3.00
N THR A 13 -23.94 -21.35 -2.34
CA THR A 13 -23.32 -21.15 -1.01
C THR A 13 -21.83 -20.85 -1.11
N THR A 14 -21.23 -21.04 -2.28
CA THR A 14 -19.80 -20.87 -2.51
C THR A 14 -19.58 -20.02 -3.76
N GLY A 15 -18.66 -19.07 -3.68
CA GLY A 15 -18.35 -18.19 -4.81
C GLY A 15 -16.99 -17.52 -4.71
N ILE A 16 -16.40 -17.22 -5.85
CA ILE A 16 -15.16 -16.43 -5.97
C ILE A 16 -15.42 -15.20 -6.84
N GLY A 17 -14.70 -14.12 -6.59
CA GLY A 17 -14.85 -12.89 -7.34
C GLY A 17 -13.58 -12.05 -7.31
N HIS A 18 -13.37 -11.23 -8.37
CA HIS A 18 -12.16 -10.45 -8.53
C HIS A 18 -12.44 -9.11 -9.20
N THR A 19 -11.73 -8.06 -8.83
CA THR A 19 -11.86 -6.71 -9.40
C THR A 19 -10.83 -6.40 -10.48
N ARG A 20 -9.86 -7.24 -10.68
CA ARG A 20 -8.72 -7.20 -11.60
C ARG A 20 -7.95 -5.88 -11.64
N TRP A 21 -6.65 -5.94 -11.37
CA TRP A 21 -5.64 -4.97 -11.79
C TRP A 21 -4.78 -5.65 -12.87
N ALA A 22 -4.78 -5.08 -14.09
CA ALA A 22 -4.13 -5.72 -15.24
C ALA A 22 -2.61 -5.62 -15.14
N THR A 23 -1.93 -6.74 -14.91
CA THR A 23 -0.47 -6.89 -15.00
C THR A 23 -0.06 -7.48 -16.35
N HIS A 24 -0.82 -8.44 -16.87
CA HIS A 24 -0.61 -9.10 -18.14
C HIS A 24 -1.88 -9.09 -19.00
N GLY A 25 -1.73 -8.89 -20.31
CA GLY A 25 -2.83 -8.84 -21.27
C GLY A 25 -3.67 -7.56 -21.23
N LEU A 26 -4.28 -7.20 -22.35
CA LEU A 26 -5.16 -6.05 -22.48
C LEU A 26 -6.41 -6.17 -21.59
N VAL A 27 -7.00 -5.02 -21.23
CA VAL A 27 -8.30 -5.01 -20.52
C VAL A 27 -9.40 -5.50 -21.46
N SER A 28 -9.79 -6.76 -21.31
CA SER A 28 -10.84 -7.44 -22.10
C SER A 28 -11.61 -8.41 -21.22
N SER A 29 -12.78 -8.85 -21.69
CA SER A 29 -13.57 -9.88 -20.98
C SER A 29 -12.82 -11.22 -20.90
N ALA A 30 -12.10 -11.61 -21.94
CA ALA A 30 -11.31 -12.85 -21.97
C ALA A 30 -10.18 -12.84 -20.93
N ASN A 31 -9.61 -11.67 -20.66
CA ASN A 31 -8.53 -11.49 -19.70
C ASN A 31 -9.03 -11.16 -18.28
N SER A 32 -10.33 -11.24 -18.01
CA SER A 32 -10.92 -10.97 -16.70
C SER A 32 -11.07 -12.25 -15.87
N HIS A 33 -10.81 -12.16 -14.56
CA HIS A 33 -11.11 -13.24 -13.63
C HIS A 33 -12.63 -13.41 -13.41
N PRO A 34 -13.10 -14.62 -13.08
CA PRO A 34 -12.33 -15.85 -12.91
C PRO A 34 -11.87 -16.44 -14.25
N HIS A 35 -10.73 -17.14 -14.24
CA HIS A 35 -10.29 -17.98 -15.36
C HIS A 35 -10.75 -19.42 -15.12
N THR A 36 -11.04 -20.16 -16.20
CA THR A 36 -11.52 -21.53 -16.12
C THR A 36 -10.62 -22.49 -16.89
N ASP A 37 -10.74 -23.77 -16.58
CA ASP A 37 -10.16 -24.88 -17.32
C ASP A 37 -10.85 -25.07 -18.68
N CYS A 38 -10.39 -26.05 -19.48
CA CYS A 38 -10.98 -26.36 -20.79
C CYS A 38 -12.45 -26.78 -20.72
N SER A 39 -12.87 -27.38 -19.62
CA SER A 39 -14.23 -27.87 -19.42
C SER A 39 -15.17 -26.85 -18.78
N GLY A 40 -14.64 -25.77 -18.25
CA GLY A 40 -15.38 -24.76 -17.47
C GLY A 40 -15.80 -25.24 -16.08
N LYS A 41 -15.25 -26.36 -15.59
CA LYS A 41 -15.60 -26.95 -14.29
C LYS A 41 -14.76 -26.44 -13.13
N ILE A 42 -13.53 -26.05 -13.41
CA ILE A 42 -12.62 -25.48 -12.44
C ILE A 42 -12.55 -23.97 -12.71
N ALA A 43 -12.75 -23.17 -11.69
CA ALA A 43 -12.60 -21.72 -11.78
C ALA A 43 -11.61 -21.21 -10.75
N ILE A 44 -10.76 -20.26 -11.16
CA ILE A 44 -9.75 -19.65 -10.28
C ILE A 44 -9.80 -18.12 -10.33
N ILE A 45 -9.42 -17.51 -9.23
CA ILE A 45 -9.00 -16.11 -9.18
C ILE A 45 -7.57 -16.03 -8.63
N HIS A 46 -6.82 -15.04 -9.08
CA HIS A 46 -5.40 -14.91 -8.78
C HIS A 46 -5.00 -13.45 -8.64
N ASN A 47 -4.24 -13.14 -7.61
CA ASN A 47 -3.46 -11.92 -7.43
C ASN A 47 -1.98 -12.29 -7.48
N GLY A 48 -1.18 -11.54 -8.22
CA GLY A 48 0.26 -11.76 -8.32
C GLY A 48 0.74 -11.94 -9.77
N ILE A 49 1.89 -12.55 -9.93
CA ILE A 49 2.53 -12.86 -11.22
C ILE A 49 3.11 -14.26 -11.18
N ILE A 50 2.72 -15.10 -12.13
CA ILE A 50 3.30 -16.43 -12.33
C ILE A 50 4.46 -16.31 -13.32
N GLU A 51 5.68 -16.21 -12.81
CA GLU A 51 6.90 -15.98 -13.60
C GLU A 51 7.18 -17.07 -14.64
N ASN A 52 6.85 -18.32 -14.32
CA ASN A 52 7.07 -19.44 -15.22
C ASN A 52 5.84 -19.79 -16.09
N HIS A 53 4.87 -18.87 -16.22
CA HIS A 53 3.63 -19.14 -16.96
C HIS A 53 3.84 -19.53 -18.42
N HIS A 54 4.84 -18.98 -19.10
CA HIS A 54 5.14 -19.35 -20.49
C HIS A 54 5.51 -20.82 -20.62
N VAL A 55 6.40 -21.31 -19.76
CA VAL A 55 6.84 -22.72 -19.76
C VAL A 55 5.66 -23.63 -19.46
N LEU A 56 4.86 -23.30 -18.44
CA LEU A 56 3.67 -24.08 -18.08
C LEU A 56 2.64 -24.07 -19.20
N ARG A 57 2.43 -22.95 -19.87
CA ARG A 57 1.50 -22.79 -20.98
C ARG A 57 1.89 -23.67 -22.17
N ASP A 58 3.16 -23.66 -22.57
CA ASP A 58 3.66 -24.45 -23.67
C ASP A 58 3.51 -25.96 -23.39
N GLU A 59 3.83 -26.42 -22.18
CA GLU A 59 3.63 -27.80 -21.74
C GLU A 59 2.16 -28.21 -21.79
N LEU A 60 1.25 -27.38 -21.31
CA LEU A 60 -0.19 -27.65 -21.28
C LEU A 60 -0.79 -27.64 -22.68
N ILE A 61 -0.38 -26.74 -23.56
CA ILE A 61 -0.79 -26.74 -24.98
C ILE A 61 -0.34 -28.07 -25.67
N ALA A 62 0.90 -28.50 -25.40
CA ALA A 62 1.40 -29.79 -25.94
C ALA A 62 0.60 -31.01 -25.45
N ARG A 63 -0.09 -30.89 -24.30
CA ARG A 63 -1.00 -31.89 -23.75
C ARG A 63 -2.46 -31.73 -24.20
N GLY A 64 -2.75 -30.69 -25.02
CA GLY A 64 -4.06 -30.49 -25.65
C GLY A 64 -4.94 -29.44 -24.95
N HIS A 65 -4.44 -28.75 -23.94
CA HIS A 65 -5.19 -27.66 -23.32
C HIS A 65 -5.33 -26.44 -24.24
N ARG A 66 -6.46 -25.74 -24.15
CA ARG A 66 -6.79 -24.58 -24.98
C ARG A 66 -6.95 -23.35 -24.12
N PHE A 67 -6.11 -22.36 -24.34
CA PHE A 67 -6.11 -21.10 -23.65
C PHE A 67 -6.97 -20.06 -24.37
N VAL A 68 -7.69 -19.24 -23.61
CA VAL A 68 -8.59 -18.19 -24.11
C VAL A 68 -8.04 -16.81 -23.81
N SER A 69 -7.27 -16.65 -22.73
CA SER A 69 -6.70 -15.37 -22.31
C SER A 69 -5.22 -15.25 -22.59
N ASP A 70 -4.73 -14.00 -22.53
CA ASP A 70 -3.30 -13.67 -22.60
C ASP A 70 -2.68 -13.52 -21.20
N THR A 71 -3.43 -13.86 -20.14
CA THR A 71 -2.96 -13.70 -18.76
C THR A 71 -2.05 -14.84 -18.33
N ASP A 72 -1.20 -14.56 -17.38
CA ASP A 72 -0.40 -15.56 -16.66
C ASP A 72 -1.26 -16.44 -15.73
N SER A 73 -2.44 -15.96 -15.34
CA SER A 73 -3.32 -16.60 -14.36
C SER A 73 -4.00 -17.86 -14.89
N GLU A 74 -4.38 -17.89 -16.16
CA GLU A 74 -5.14 -18.99 -16.76
C GLU A 74 -4.41 -20.34 -16.70
N VAL A 75 -3.06 -20.31 -16.69
CA VAL A 75 -2.26 -21.54 -16.57
C VAL A 75 -2.58 -22.32 -15.29
N ILE A 76 -3.02 -21.65 -14.23
CA ILE A 76 -3.34 -22.31 -12.95
C ILE A 76 -4.55 -23.23 -13.09
N ALA A 77 -5.63 -22.77 -13.74
CA ALA A 77 -6.84 -23.56 -13.96
C ALA A 77 -6.53 -24.82 -14.78
N HIS A 78 -5.80 -24.64 -15.88
CA HIS A 78 -5.39 -25.77 -16.73
C HIS A 78 -4.41 -26.73 -16.06
N LEU A 79 -3.53 -26.21 -15.20
CA LEU A 79 -2.61 -27.05 -14.44
C LEU A 79 -3.35 -27.93 -13.41
N ILE A 80 -4.38 -27.38 -12.75
CA ILE A 80 -5.24 -28.15 -11.85
C ILE A 80 -6.02 -29.22 -12.65
N GLU A 81 -6.58 -28.87 -13.83
CA GLU A 81 -7.27 -29.78 -14.72
C GLU A 81 -6.38 -30.97 -15.17
N ASP A 82 -5.13 -30.67 -15.58
CA ASP A 82 -4.15 -31.69 -16.00
C ASP A 82 -3.84 -32.69 -14.87
N ARG A 83 -3.61 -32.14 -13.65
CA ARG A 83 -3.36 -32.98 -12.47
C ARG A 83 -4.56 -33.80 -12.05
N MET A 84 -5.75 -33.21 -12.07
CA MET A 84 -6.99 -33.92 -11.75
C MET A 84 -7.25 -35.07 -12.72
N SER A 85 -7.01 -34.82 -14.01
CA SER A 85 -7.14 -35.85 -15.07
C SER A 85 -6.13 -36.98 -14.90
N ALA A 86 -4.91 -36.70 -14.45
CA ALA A 86 -3.90 -37.71 -14.14
C ALA A 86 -4.32 -38.58 -12.95
N ILE A 87 -4.77 -37.95 -11.85
CA ILE A 87 -5.24 -38.64 -10.63
C ILE A 87 -6.39 -39.60 -10.94
N PHE A 88 -7.35 -39.19 -11.78
CA PHE A 88 -8.46 -40.06 -12.16
C PHE A 88 -8.00 -41.25 -13.02
N ARG A 89 -7.03 -41.09 -13.93
CA ARG A 89 -6.45 -42.19 -14.71
C ARG A 89 -5.75 -43.19 -13.81
N ASP A 90 -4.86 -42.73 -12.93
CA ASP A 90 -4.09 -43.59 -12.01
C ASP A 90 -5.02 -44.44 -11.11
N ARG A 91 -6.08 -43.78 -10.60
CA ARG A 91 -7.12 -44.48 -9.79
C ARG A 91 -7.92 -45.51 -10.60
N ALA A 92 -8.17 -45.27 -11.90
CA ALA A 92 -8.91 -46.19 -12.78
C ALA A 92 -8.06 -47.40 -13.17
N GLU A 93 -6.75 -47.24 -13.29
CA GLU A 93 -5.80 -48.30 -13.65
C GLU A 93 -5.37 -49.17 -12.47
N GLY A 94 -5.83 -48.84 -11.24
CA GLY A 94 -5.60 -49.65 -10.04
C GLY A 94 -4.15 -49.61 -9.53
N GLU A 95 -3.35 -48.69 -9.99
CA GLU A 95 -2.01 -48.47 -9.46
C GLU A 95 -2.08 -47.67 -8.14
N PRO A 96 -1.66 -48.26 -6.99
CA PRO A 96 -1.52 -47.49 -5.76
C PRO A 96 -0.31 -46.58 -5.95
N ASN A 97 -0.57 -45.29 -6.19
CA ASN A 97 0.45 -44.24 -6.25
C ASN A 97 1.56 -44.54 -7.28
N GLY A 98 1.27 -44.33 -8.57
CA GLY A 98 2.27 -44.45 -9.64
C GLY A 98 3.54 -43.71 -9.27
N ASN A 99 4.68 -44.24 -9.65
CA ASN A 99 6.05 -43.74 -9.46
C ASN A 99 6.20 -42.24 -9.74
N MET A 100 5.67 -41.38 -8.86
CA MET A 100 6.01 -39.97 -8.75
C MET A 100 6.82 -39.82 -7.48
N GLU A 101 8.07 -39.42 -7.65
CA GLU A 101 8.92 -38.98 -6.53
C GLU A 101 8.09 -38.08 -5.62
N SER A 102 7.77 -38.57 -4.43
CA SER A 102 7.10 -37.82 -3.39
C SER A 102 8.05 -36.73 -2.90
N VAL A 103 7.97 -35.57 -3.51
CA VAL A 103 8.63 -34.37 -3.02
C VAL A 103 7.64 -33.71 -2.06
N GLY A 104 7.71 -34.08 -0.78
CA GLY A 104 6.94 -33.45 0.27
C GLY A 104 6.42 -34.43 1.33
N PRO A 105 5.98 -33.92 2.50
CA PRO A 105 5.38 -34.73 3.55
C PRO A 105 4.11 -35.41 3.04
N SER A 106 3.89 -36.67 3.44
CA SER A 106 2.70 -37.46 3.07
C SER A 106 1.43 -36.79 3.61
N PHE A 107 0.64 -36.24 2.72
CA PHE A 107 -0.69 -35.71 3.04
C PHE A 107 -1.74 -36.82 2.89
N GLU A 108 -2.44 -37.18 3.95
CA GLU A 108 -3.55 -38.15 3.91
C GLU A 108 -4.83 -37.57 4.53
N PRO A 109 -6.00 -37.96 4.01
CA PRO A 109 -6.38 -38.36 2.66
C PRO A 109 -7.09 -37.20 1.93
N PHE A 110 -6.49 -36.70 0.86
CA PHE A 110 -7.11 -35.67 0.03
C PHE A 110 -8.10 -36.25 -0.98
N GLY A 111 -9.16 -35.49 -1.27
CA GLY A 111 -9.98 -35.71 -2.46
C GLY A 111 -9.18 -35.37 -3.74
N PRO A 112 -9.65 -35.83 -4.92
CA PRO A 112 -8.96 -35.59 -6.19
C PRO A 112 -8.70 -34.12 -6.48
N PHE A 113 -9.64 -33.23 -6.14
CA PHE A 113 -9.51 -31.80 -6.36
C PHE A 113 -8.47 -31.15 -5.43
N GLU A 114 -8.46 -31.52 -4.15
CA GLU A 114 -7.46 -31.05 -3.20
C GLU A 114 -6.06 -31.46 -3.66
N GLU A 115 -5.86 -32.75 -3.96
CA GLU A 115 -4.56 -33.27 -4.43
C GLU A 115 -4.10 -32.58 -5.71
N ALA A 116 -5.01 -32.36 -6.68
CA ALA A 116 -4.70 -31.66 -7.92
C ALA A 116 -4.25 -30.21 -7.67
N CYS A 117 -4.92 -29.48 -6.77
CA CYS A 117 -4.54 -28.13 -6.38
C CYS A 117 -3.15 -28.09 -5.73
N PHE A 118 -2.87 -28.98 -4.76
CA PHE A 118 -1.56 -29.04 -4.11
C PHE A 118 -0.44 -29.27 -5.13
N ARG A 119 -0.57 -30.28 -6.00
CA ARG A 119 0.41 -30.60 -7.05
C ARG A 119 0.55 -29.48 -8.09
N ALA A 120 -0.51 -28.72 -8.35
CA ALA A 120 -0.46 -27.56 -9.23
C ALA A 120 0.34 -26.42 -8.58
N PHE A 121 0.07 -26.09 -7.31
CA PHE A 121 0.71 -24.98 -6.62
C PHE A 121 2.21 -25.21 -6.37
N GLU A 122 2.68 -26.46 -6.19
CA GLU A 122 4.10 -26.79 -6.15
C GLU A 122 4.87 -26.39 -7.40
N ARG A 123 4.21 -26.31 -8.55
CA ARG A 123 4.83 -25.96 -9.83
C ARG A 123 4.91 -24.46 -10.09
N LEU A 124 4.17 -23.65 -9.34
CA LEU A 124 4.11 -22.21 -9.56
C LEU A 124 5.38 -21.54 -9.06
N LYS A 125 5.93 -20.64 -9.87
CA LYS A 125 7.02 -19.74 -9.50
C LYS A 125 6.54 -18.30 -9.60
N GLY A 126 7.05 -17.45 -8.70
CA GLY A 126 6.63 -16.06 -8.60
C GLY A 126 5.76 -15.82 -7.37
N SER A 127 5.04 -14.71 -7.37
CA SER A 127 4.17 -14.25 -6.27
C SER A 127 2.71 -14.55 -6.62
N TYR A 128 1.97 -15.15 -5.68
CA TYR A 128 0.56 -15.47 -5.92
C TYR A 128 -0.28 -15.54 -4.65
N ALA A 129 -1.55 -15.16 -4.79
CA ALA A 129 -2.65 -15.54 -3.93
C ALA A 129 -3.78 -16.07 -4.83
N VAL A 130 -4.06 -17.35 -4.73
CA VAL A 130 -5.01 -18.06 -5.59
C VAL A 130 -6.18 -18.56 -4.75
N LEU A 131 -7.40 -18.45 -5.30
CA LEU A 131 -8.55 -19.22 -4.84
C LEU A 131 -9.07 -20.06 -6.00
N ALA A 132 -9.35 -21.34 -5.73
CA ALA A 132 -9.87 -22.31 -6.69
C ALA A 132 -11.16 -22.94 -6.17
N ILE A 133 -12.12 -23.12 -7.08
CA ILE A 133 -13.35 -23.90 -6.87
C ILE A 133 -13.54 -24.88 -8.03
N SER A 134 -14.27 -25.97 -7.77
CA SER A 134 -14.60 -26.98 -8.77
C SER A 134 -16.08 -27.32 -8.75
N GLU A 135 -16.67 -27.56 -9.92
CA GLU A 135 -18.04 -28.03 -10.05
C GLU A 135 -18.27 -29.35 -9.27
N GLY A 136 -19.29 -29.38 -8.44
CA GLY A 136 -19.63 -30.53 -7.62
C GLY A 136 -18.85 -30.65 -6.30
N GLU A 137 -17.92 -29.76 -6.02
CA GLU A 137 -17.19 -29.65 -4.75
C GLU A 137 -17.70 -28.46 -3.94
N GLU A 138 -18.06 -28.69 -2.68
CA GLU A 138 -18.47 -27.60 -1.75
C GLU A 138 -17.25 -27.04 -1.00
N LYS A 139 -16.16 -26.82 -1.73
CA LYS A 139 -14.86 -26.42 -1.19
C LYS A 139 -14.31 -25.19 -1.89
N ILE A 140 -13.59 -24.38 -1.11
CA ILE A 140 -12.66 -23.37 -1.64
C ILE A 140 -11.26 -23.79 -1.21
N ILE A 141 -10.34 -23.84 -2.17
CA ILE A 141 -8.93 -24.09 -1.91
C ILE A 141 -8.17 -22.80 -2.22
N GLY A 142 -7.46 -22.29 -1.21
CA GLY A 142 -6.63 -21.10 -1.34
C GLY A 142 -5.16 -21.44 -1.21
N ALA A 143 -4.30 -20.72 -1.92
CA ALA A 143 -2.84 -20.83 -1.78
C ALA A 143 -2.20 -19.47 -1.81
N ARG A 144 -1.10 -19.30 -1.06
CA ARG A 144 -0.39 -18.04 -0.97
C ARG A 144 1.12 -18.20 -1.08
N LYS A 145 1.74 -17.30 -1.84
CA LYS A 145 3.17 -16.98 -1.79
C LYS A 145 3.36 -15.51 -2.15
N ASP A 146 3.94 -14.74 -1.24
CA ASP A 146 4.24 -13.29 -1.34
C ASP A 146 3.02 -12.37 -1.48
N SER A 147 2.01 -12.69 -2.31
CA SER A 147 0.75 -11.93 -2.38
C SER A 147 -0.16 -12.17 -1.16
N PRO A 148 -0.84 -11.15 -0.61
CA PRO A 148 -1.63 -11.30 0.61
C PRO A 148 -2.88 -12.15 0.41
N LEU A 149 -3.17 -13.01 1.40
CA LEU A 149 -4.41 -13.76 1.52
C LEU A 149 -4.76 -13.95 2.99
N ALA A 150 -5.94 -13.49 3.38
CA ALA A 150 -6.49 -13.61 4.72
C ALA A 150 -7.76 -14.47 4.71
N VAL A 151 -7.98 -15.18 5.80
CA VAL A 151 -9.14 -16.05 6.03
C VAL A 151 -9.89 -15.56 7.26
N GLY A 152 -11.16 -15.22 7.10
CA GLY A 152 -12.07 -14.90 8.18
C GLY A 152 -13.05 -16.06 8.42
N VAL A 153 -13.22 -16.49 9.65
CA VAL A 153 -14.15 -17.59 10.02
C VAL A 153 -15.24 -17.03 10.92
N SER A 154 -16.50 -17.35 10.64
CA SER A 154 -17.64 -17.00 11.47
C SER A 154 -18.76 -18.04 11.37
N GLU A 155 -19.83 -17.87 12.17
CA GLU A 155 -21.06 -18.67 12.05
C GLU A 155 -21.78 -18.52 10.70
N HIS A 156 -21.47 -17.44 9.96
CA HIS A 156 -22.05 -17.16 8.63
C HIS A 156 -21.27 -17.80 7.49
N GLY A 157 -20.08 -18.34 7.75
CA GLY A 157 -19.24 -18.99 6.76
C GLY A 157 -17.76 -18.63 6.86
N THR A 158 -17.02 -19.08 5.86
CA THR A 158 -15.58 -18.78 5.69
C THR A 158 -15.39 -17.79 4.57
N PHE A 159 -14.61 -16.75 4.84
CA PHE A 159 -14.35 -15.62 3.93
C PHE A 159 -12.88 -15.57 3.57
N PHE A 160 -12.60 -15.26 2.32
CA PHE A 160 -11.24 -15.09 1.79
C PHE A 160 -11.11 -13.72 1.16
N ALA A 161 -10.06 -13.01 1.44
CA ALA A 161 -9.76 -11.74 0.79
C ALA A 161 -8.26 -11.41 0.84
N SER A 162 -7.82 -10.56 -0.07
CA SER A 162 -6.48 -9.96 -0.02
C SER A 162 -6.36 -8.86 1.05
N ASP A 163 -7.49 -8.33 1.53
CA ASP A 163 -7.60 -7.37 2.63
C ASP A 163 -8.77 -7.76 3.53
N VAL A 164 -8.70 -7.44 4.81
CA VAL A 164 -9.71 -7.85 5.80
C VAL A 164 -11.00 -7.03 5.74
N SER A 165 -10.96 -5.82 5.21
CA SER A 165 -12.10 -4.89 5.17
C SER A 165 -13.39 -5.49 4.60
N PRO A 166 -13.36 -6.35 3.55
CA PRO A 166 -14.57 -6.90 2.95
C PRO A 166 -15.40 -7.80 3.88
N PHE A 167 -14.80 -8.43 4.88
CA PHE A 167 -15.50 -9.36 5.76
C PHE A 167 -15.60 -8.94 7.23
N LEU A 168 -15.16 -7.72 7.59
CA LEU A 168 -15.31 -7.16 8.95
C LEU A 168 -16.75 -7.06 9.44
N GLU A 169 -17.74 -7.13 8.53
CA GLU A 169 -19.15 -7.20 8.85
C GLU A 169 -19.52 -8.51 9.55
N TRP A 170 -18.84 -9.60 9.20
CA TRP A 170 -19.16 -10.95 9.67
C TRP A 170 -18.18 -11.51 10.68
N THR A 171 -16.93 -11.08 10.64
CA THR A 171 -15.91 -11.52 11.61
C THR A 171 -14.77 -10.53 11.74
N LYS A 172 -14.23 -10.44 12.95
CA LYS A 172 -12.97 -9.75 13.26
C LYS A 172 -11.82 -10.74 13.51
N GLU A 173 -12.13 -12.02 13.58
CA GLU A 173 -11.14 -13.08 13.74
C GLU A 173 -10.59 -13.49 12.38
N VAL A 174 -9.29 -13.31 12.20
CA VAL A 174 -8.61 -13.44 10.92
C VAL A 174 -7.38 -14.31 11.07
N VAL A 175 -7.22 -15.24 10.15
CA VAL A 175 -5.98 -15.98 9.95
C VAL A 175 -5.29 -15.43 8.72
N TYR A 176 -4.07 -14.91 8.88
CA TYR A 176 -3.22 -14.52 7.78
C TYR A 176 -2.36 -15.70 7.35
N LEU A 177 -2.45 -16.08 6.08
CA LEU A 177 -1.61 -17.15 5.55
C LEU A 177 -0.15 -16.71 5.48
N GLU A 178 0.76 -17.68 5.60
CA GLU A 178 2.19 -17.51 5.36
C GLU A 178 2.59 -17.98 3.97
N ASN A 179 3.83 -17.75 3.58
CA ASN A 179 4.32 -18.20 2.27
C ASN A 179 4.28 -19.72 2.17
N HIS A 180 3.81 -20.22 1.03
CA HIS A 180 3.60 -21.64 0.74
C HIS A 180 2.45 -22.29 1.51
N ASP A 181 1.64 -21.49 2.22
CA ASP A 181 0.43 -22.01 2.83
C ASP A 181 -0.64 -22.30 1.79
N ILE A 182 -1.36 -23.39 2.07
CA ILE A 182 -2.59 -23.79 1.40
C ILE A 182 -3.68 -23.90 2.46
N VAL A 183 -4.85 -23.38 2.15
CA VAL A 183 -6.03 -23.48 3.00
C VAL A 183 -7.12 -24.22 2.25
N VAL A 184 -7.75 -25.16 2.93
CA VAL A 184 -8.92 -25.91 2.45
C VAL A 184 -10.09 -25.56 3.35
N ALA A 185 -11.11 -24.92 2.79
CA ALA A 185 -12.35 -24.61 3.50
C ALA A 185 -13.52 -25.41 2.93
N GLU A 186 -14.19 -26.18 3.75
CA GLU A 186 -15.35 -26.99 3.44
C GLU A 186 -16.38 -26.91 4.55
N LYS A 187 -17.60 -26.43 4.28
CA LYS A 187 -18.76 -26.45 5.21
C LYS A 187 -18.46 -25.91 6.62
N GLY A 188 -17.61 -24.87 6.70
CA GLY A 188 -17.23 -24.26 7.98
C GLY A 188 -16.03 -24.90 8.67
N ASP A 189 -15.53 -26.03 8.16
CA ASP A 189 -14.23 -26.57 8.54
C ASP A 189 -13.12 -25.91 7.72
N VAL A 190 -12.03 -25.50 8.37
CA VAL A 190 -10.90 -24.82 7.75
C VAL A 190 -9.60 -25.47 8.18
N ARG A 191 -8.88 -26.05 7.24
CA ARG A 191 -7.60 -26.72 7.46
C ARG A 191 -6.48 -25.97 6.75
N PHE A 192 -5.35 -25.87 7.40
CA PHE A 192 -4.17 -25.18 6.89
C PHE A 192 -3.05 -26.18 6.66
N TYR A 193 -2.38 -26.02 5.53
CA TYR A 193 -1.23 -26.82 5.13
C TYR A 193 -0.13 -25.88 4.64
N ASN A 194 1.11 -26.33 4.74
CA ASN A 194 2.24 -25.66 4.12
C ASN A 194 2.95 -26.64 3.19
N LEU A 195 3.29 -26.23 1.98
CA LEU A 195 3.94 -27.11 0.99
C LEU A 195 5.27 -27.72 1.46
N GLN A 196 5.91 -27.14 2.47
CA GLN A 196 7.21 -27.58 3.00
C GLN A 196 7.06 -28.32 4.33
N GLU A 197 6.04 -27.99 5.15
CA GLU A 197 5.90 -28.44 6.53
C GLU A 197 4.78 -29.46 6.74
N GLY A 198 3.85 -29.60 5.79
CA GLY A 198 2.66 -30.44 5.91
C GLY A 198 1.48 -29.70 6.54
N GLU A 199 0.66 -30.40 7.34
CA GLU A 199 -0.46 -29.76 8.04
C GLU A 199 0.09 -28.82 9.14
N VAL A 200 -0.45 -27.60 9.18
CA VAL A 200 0.01 -26.54 10.08
C VAL A 200 -1.15 -25.88 10.81
N SER A 201 -0.86 -25.30 11.96
CA SER A 201 -1.78 -24.42 12.67
C SER A 201 -1.32 -22.98 12.51
N ARG A 202 -2.26 -22.06 12.24
CA ARG A 202 -1.98 -20.63 12.10
C ARG A 202 -2.69 -19.83 13.19
N PRO A 203 -2.04 -18.81 13.77
CA PRO A 203 -2.64 -18.02 14.84
C PRO A 203 -3.79 -17.18 14.31
N VAL A 204 -4.86 -17.11 15.10
CA VAL A 204 -5.96 -16.18 14.85
C VAL A 204 -5.58 -14.80 15.39
N SER A 205 -5.72 -13.79 14.56
CA SER A 205 -5.52 -12.38 14.91
C SER A 205 -6.89 -11.70 15.00
N THR A 206 -7.07 -10.82 15.99
CA THR A 206 -8.28 -10.01 16.09
C THR A 206 -8.03 -8.64 15.47
N VAL A 207 -8.86 -8.27 14.49
CA VAL A 207 -8.83 -6.95 13.88
C VAL A 207 -9.60 -5.97 14.76
N GLU A 208 -8.93 -4.94 15.27
CA GLU A 208 -9.53 -3.97 16.18
C GLU A 208 -10.50 -2.99 15.49
N TRP A 209 -10.40 -2.84 14.18
CA TRP A 209 -11.23 -1.90 13.40
C TRP A 209 -12.70 -2.25 13.44
N ASN A 210 -13.54 -1.22 13.47
CA ASN A 210 -14.99 -1.36 13.38
C ASN A 210 -15.46 -1.15 11.96
N ARG A 211 -16.61 -1.77 11.61
CA ARG A 211 -17.28 -1.58 10.32
C ARG A 211 -17.53 -0.11 10.02
N GLU A 212 -17.98 0.67 11.00
CA GLU A 212 -18.27 2.10 10.87
C GLU A 212 -17.03 2.91 10.44
N GLU A 213 -15.84 2.51 10.91
CA GLU A 213 -14.58 3.13 10.49
C GLU A 213 -14.23 2.82 9.04
N ALA A 214 -14.64 1.66 8.52
CA ALA A 214 -14.44 1.24 7.13
C ALA A 214 -15.55 1.72 6.18
N GLU A 215 -16.61 2.38 6.66
CA GLU A 215 -17.70 2.94 5.84
C GLU A 215 -17.46 4.43 5.52
N LYS A 216 -17.98 4.89 4.38
CA LYS A 216 -17.88 6.30 3.97
C LYS A 216 -18.65 7.26 4.90
N GLY A 217 -19.67 6.76 5.60
CA GLY A 217 -20.56 7.60 6.41
C GLY A 217 -21.25 8.68 5.56
N ILE A 218 -21.20 9.93 6.03
CA ILE A 218 -21.80 11.09 5.37
C ILE A 218 -20.96 11.67 4.22
N PHE A 219 -19.76 11.14 4.00
CA PHE A 219 -18.85 11.66 2.99
C PHE A 219 -19.18 11.11 1.59
N GLU A 220 -18.98 11.93 0.58
CA GLU A 220 -19.19 11.56 -0.80
C GLU A 220 -18.14 10.51 -1.27
N HIS A 221 -16.91 10.65 -0.79
CA HIS A 221 -15.77 9.79 -1.12
C HIS A 221 -14.94 9.45 0.11
N PHE A 222 -14.27 8.28 0.09
CA PHE A 222 -13.34 7.87 1.15
C PHE A 222 -12.17 8.84 1.31
N MET A 223 -11.61 9.35 0.20
CA MET A 223 -10.52 10.32 0.26
C MET A 223 -10.88 11.53 1.12
N LEU A 224 -12.08 12.09 0.96
CA LEU A 224 -12.49 13.25 1.75
C LEU A 224 -12.71 12.90 3.22
N LYS A 225 -13.29 11.72 3.53
CA LYS A 225 -13.41 11.20 4.89
C LYS A 225 -12.03 11.10 5.55
N GLU A 226 -11.12 10.42 4.89
CA GLU A 226 -9.77 10.14 5.40
C GLU A 226 -8.94 11.42 5.59
N ILE A 227 -9.09 12.41 4.70
CA ILE A 227 -8.52 13.74 4.91
C ILE A 227 -9.10 14.40 6.18
N SER A 228 -10.41 14.26 6.42
CA SER A 228 -11.07 14.86 7.57
C SER A 228 -10.72 14.19 8.90
N GLU A 229 -10.29 12.94 8.89
CA GLU A 229 -9.89 12.17 10.08
C GLU A 229 -8.47 12.48 10.57
N GLN A 230 -7.72 13.34 9.88
CA GLN A 230 -6.30 13.55 10.19
C GLN A 230 -6.06 14.20 11.55
N ALA A 231 -6.98 15.03 12.05
CA ALA A 231 -6.87 15.58 13.39
C ALA A 231 -6.81 14.49 14.47
N GLU A 232 -7.63 13.46 14.33
CA GLU A 232 -7.69 12.31 15.25
C GLU A 232 -6.55 11.32 15.00
N THR A 233 -6.21 11.05 13.73
CA THR A 233 -5.20 10.03 13.41
C THR A 233 -3.80 10.43 13.85
N ILE A 234 -3.42 11.71 13.75
CA ILE A 234 -2.12 12.17 14.27
C ILE A 234 -2.05 12.06 15.80
N GLN A 235 -3.17 12.24 16.51
CA GLN A 235 -3.24 12.04 17.97
C GLN A 235 -3.09 10.56 18.34
N ARG A 236 -3.65 9.64 17.54
CA ARG A 236 -3.48 8.21 17.76
C ARG A 236 -2.05 7.74 17.42
N ALA A 237 -1.47 8.29 16.35
CA ALA A 237 -0.12 7.93 15.92
C ALA A 237 0.95 8.23 16.98
N ILE A 238 0.81 9.31 17.75
CA ILE A 238 1.77 9.66 18.80
C ILE A 238 1.68 8.75 20.03
N LEU A 239 0.56 8.03 20.22
CA LEU A 239 0.35 7.13 21.35
C LEU A 239 1.04 5.78 21.09
N GLN A 240 2.35 5.77 21.28
CA GLN A 240 3.19 4.57 21.14
C GLN A 240 3.67 4.11 22.51
N ASP A 241 3.96 2.82 22.63
CA ASP A 241 4.59 2.27 23.82
C ASP A 241 5.98 2.89 24.03
N ALA A 242 6.15 3.57 25.18
CA ALA A 242 7.39 4.28 25.51
C ALA A 242 8.60 3.34 25.62
N GLU A 243 8.41 2.09 26.05
CA GLU A 243 9.48 1.09 26.13
C GLU A 243 9.93 0.65 24.73
N VAL A 244 8.98 0.44 23.81
CA VAL A 244 9.28 0.09 22.40
C VAL A 244 10.07 1.24 21.76
N ILE A 245 9.58 2.48 21.86
CA ILE A 245 10.26 3.66 21.32
C ILE A 245 11.64 3.83 21.95
N GLY A 246 11.76 3.64 23.27
CA GLY A 246 13.04 3.71 23.98
C GLY A 246 14.05 2.65 23.52
N ARG A 247 13.61 1.42 23.32
CA ARG A 247 14.45 0.34 22.76
C ARG A 247 14.93 0.67 21.35
N ILE A 248 14.02 1.15 20.48
CA ILE A 248 14.37 1.56 19.11
C ILE A 248 15.38 2.71 19.14
N ALA A 249 15.17 3.73 19.96
CA ALA A 249 16.13 4.84 20.12
C ALA A 249 17.50 4.35 20.63
N GLY A 250 17.54 3.36 21.52
CA GLY A 250 18.76 2.68 21.94
C GLY A 250 19.48 2.02 20.77
N LYS A 251 18.78 1.22 19.99
CA LYS A 251 19.33 0.55 18.79
C LYS A 251 19.85 1.53 17.75
N ILE A 252 19.18 2.67 17.55
CA ILE A 252 19.66 3.73 16.65
C ILE A 252 21.01 4.30 17.13
N ARG A 253 21.17 4.55 18.44
CA ARG A 253 22.43 5.07 19.01
C ARG A 253 23.59 4.08 18.94
N GLU A 254 23.32 2.79 19.07
CA GLU A 254 24.31 1.70 19.05
C GLU A 254 24.65 1.26 17.62
N GLY A 255 23.75 1.54 16.67
CA GLY A 255 23.85 1.11 15.28
C GLY A 255 24.98 1.77 14.51
N PHE A 256 25.36 1.13 13.42
CA PHE A 256 26.22 1.71 12.39
C PHE A 256 25.48 1.69 11.06
N GLY A 257 24.89 2.84 10.73
CA GLY A 257 24.01 3.00 9.57
C GLY A 257 22.53 2.79 9.92
N VAL A 258 21.73 3.79 9.62
CA VAL A 258 20.26 3.76 9.73
C VAL A 258 19.69 4.04 8.35
N PHE A 259 18.78 3.18 7.90
CA PHE A 259 18.11 3.31 6.62
C PHE A 259 16.59 3.41 6.83
N PHE A 260 15.95 4.37 6.19
CA PHE A 260 14.52 4.41 5.97
C PHE A 260 14.24 3.90 4.56
N VAL A 261 13.41 2.87 4.44
CA VAL A 261 13.12 2.19 3.17
C VAL A 261 11.60 2.18 2.96
N ALA A 262 11.15 2.77 1.87
CA ALA A 262 9.73 2.94 1.57
C ALA A 262 9.48 3.24 0.09
N CYS A 263 8.20 3.26 -0.31
CA CYS A 263 7.72 3.69 -1.63
C CYS A 263 6.72 4.86 -1.51
N GLY A 264 6.59 5.66 -2.55
CA GLY A 264 5.52 6.67 -2.71
C GLY A 264 5.43 7.66 -1.54
N SER A 265 4.23 7.87 -0.99
CA SER A 265 3.99 8.78 0.13
C SER A 265 4.75 8.39 1.38
N SER A 266 4.95 7.09 1.63
CA SER A 266 5.78 6.61 2.74
C SER A 266 7.24 7.00 2.57
N TYR A 267 7.77 6.99 1.33
CA TYR A 267 9.10 7.51 1.06
C TYR A 267 9.20 9.02 1.34
N ASN A 268 8.19 9.81 0.95
CA ASN A 268 8.15 11.25 1.22
C ASN A 268 8.07 11.54 2.73
N ALA A 269 7.33 10.74 3.50
CA ALA A 269 7.32 10.82 4.96
C ALA A 269 8.68 10.46 5.57
N CYS A 270 9.33 9.41 5.07
CA CYS A 270 10.68 9.03 5.47
C CYS A 270 11.72 10.11 5.13
N LEU A 271 11.59 10.76 3.97
CA LEU A 271 12.45 11.89 3.59
C LEU A 271 12.27 13.07 4.58
N SER A 272 11.02 13.38 4.98
CA SER A 272 10.76 14.33 6.07
C SER A 272 11.45 13.89 7.37
N GLY A 273 11.43 12.58 7.63
CA GLY A 273 12.14 11.95 8.75
C GLY A 273 13.65 12.26 8.75
N THR A 274 14.32 12.20 7.59
CA THR A 274 15.77 12.48 7.52
C THR A 274 16.10 13.92 7.91
N TYR A 275 15.26 14.88 7.50
CA TYR A 275 15.42 16.29 7.91
C TYR A 275 15.15 16.49 9.40
N LEU A 276 14.14 15.79 9.94
CA LEU A 276 13.82 15.82 11.38
C LEU A 276 14.94 15.21 12.21
N PHE A 277 15.51 14.07 11.81
CA PHE A 277 16.67 13.46 12.47
C PHE A 277 17.88 14.38 12.45
N SER A 278 18.16 15.02 11.31
CA SER A 278 19.25 15.99 11.21
C SER A 278 19.02 17.19 12.13
N LYS A 279 17.82 17.78 12.10
CA LYS A 279 17.50 19.02 12.83
C LYS A 279 17.35 18.79 14.33
N VAL A 280 16.58 17.76 14.72
CA VAL A 280 16.21 17.50 16.12
C VAL A 280 17.26 16.62 16.80
N ALA A 281 17.60 15.47 16.22
CA ALA A 281 18.51 14.49 16.81
C ALA A 281 19.99 14.74 16.49
N ARG A 282 20.28 15.63 15.52
CA ARG A 282 21.64 15.87 14.98
C ARG A 282 22.29 14.58 14.48
N MET A 283 21.50 13.74 13.85
CA MET A 283 21.91 12.43 13.37
C MET A 283 21.64 12.32 11.87
N HIS A 284 22.59 11.73 11.15
CA HIS A 284 22.43 11.38 9.75
C HIS A 284 21.72 10.03 9.62
N VAL A 285 20.73 9.95 8.75
CA VAL A 285 20.07 8.72 8.36
C VAL A 285 19.93 8.70 6.84
N ASN A 286 19.96 7.51 6.26
CA ASN A 286 19.74 7.33 4.83
C ASN A 286 18.26 7.11 4.57
N VAL A 287 17.76 7.63 3.46
CA VAL A 287 16.44 7.27 2.93
C VAL A 287 16.61 6.72 1.53
N VAL A 288 15.96 5.59 1.25
CA VAL A 288 16.11 4.87 -0.02
C VAL A 288 14.73 4.44 -0.50
N LEU A 289 14.48 4.59 -1.81
CA LEU A 289 13.34 3.95 -2.45
C LEU A 289 13.52 2.43 -2.34
N ALA A 290 12.46 1.73 -1.96
CA ALA A 290 12.56 0.30 -1.71
C ALA A 290 12.99 -0.48 -2.96
N SER A 291 12.53 -0.09 -4.15
CA SER A 291 12.95 -0.64 -5.44
C SER A 291 14.46 -0.49 -5.74
N GLU A 292 15.12 0.49 -5.11
CA GLU A 292 16.54 0.79 -5.32
C GLU A 292 17.42 0.25 -4.18
N PHE A 293 16.83 -0.41 -3.17
CA PHE A 293 17.54 -0.78 -1.94
C PHE A 293 18.63 -1.85 -2.17
N GLU A 294 18.49 -2.70 -3.17
CA GLU A 294 19.48 -3.70 -3.55
C GLU A 294 20.87 -3.07 -3.79
N ASN A 295 20.92 -1.85 -4.33
CA ASN A 295 22.17 -1.12 -4.56
C ASN A 295 22.92 -0.78 -3.25
N TYR A 296 22.25 -0.85 -2.10
CA TYR A 296 22.80 -0.56 -0.78
C TYR A 296 23.10 -1.83 0.04
N GLU A 297 22.74 -3.02 -0.45
CA GLU A 297 22.91 -4.29 0.29
C GLU A 297 24.36 -4.53 0.75
N HIS A 298 25.34 -4.07 -0.01
CA HIS A 298 26.76 -4.23 0.32
C HIS A 298 27.21 -3.43 1.56
N PHE A 299 26.45 -2.42 1.98
CA PHE A 299 26.73 -1.61 3.18
C PHE A 299 26.07 -2.16 4.44
N LEU A 300 25.19 -3.14 4.29
CA LEU A 300 24.41 -3.68 5.40
C LEU A 300 25.25 -4.65 6.24
N THR A 301 25.09 -4.56 7.55
CA THR A 301 25.75 -5.40 8.55
C THR A 301 24.79 -5.69 9.70
N GLU A 302 25.19 -6.55 10.62
CA GLU A 302 24.45 -6.83 11.88
C GLU A 302 24.25 -5.56 12.76
N ARG A 303 25.03 -4.52 12.53
CA ARG A 303 24.90 -3.22 13.21
C ARG A 303 24.03 -2.23 12.45
N THR A 304 23.51 -2.58 11.29
CA THR A 304 22.62 -1.73 10.49
C THR A 304 21.20 -1.86 10.98
N LEU A 305 20.49 -0.72 11.06
CA LEU A 305 19.08 -0.66 11.40
C LEU A 305 18.29 -0.21 10.16
N VAL A 306 17.33 -1.01 9.76
CA VAL A 306 16.47 -0.73 8.61
C VAL A 306 15.04 -0.51 9.08
N PHE A 307 14.54 0.69 8.89
CA PHE A 307 13.13 1.04 9.07
C PHE A 307 12.40 0.79 7.76
N ALA A 308 11.60 -0.25 7.72
CA ALA A 308 10.75 -0.57 6.59
C ALA A 308 9.36 0.01 6.81
N VAL A 309 8.93 0.92 5.92
CA VAL A 309 7.70 1.70 6.11
C VAL A 309 6.72 1.44 4.97
N SER A 310 5.56 0.87 5.31
CA SER A 310 4.48 0.59 4.35
C SER A 310 3.13 0.67 5.05
N GLN A 311 2.19 1.41 4.47
CA GLN A 311 0.84 1.53 5.02
C GLN A 311 0.16 0.16 5.08
N SER A 312 0.14 -0.60 3.99
CA SER A 312 -0.46 -1.92 3.92
C SER A 312 0.37 -3.01 4.59
N GLY A 313 1.69 -2.82 4.66
CA GLY A 313 2.64 -3.85 5.06
C GLY A 313 2.79 -5.01 4.07
N GLU A 314 2.25 -4.83 2.85
CA GLU A 314 2.28 -5.84 1.77
C GLU A 314 2.95 -5.32 0.49
N THR A 315 3.65 -4.19 0.55
CA THR A 315 4.37 -3.63 -0.59
C THR A 315 5.54 -4.53 -0.96
N ALA A 316 5.53 -5.08 -2.18
CA ALA A 316 6.50 -6.09 -2.62
C ALA A 316 7.95 -5.61 -2.52
N ASP A 317 8.27 -4.43 -3.06
CA ASP A 317 9.61 -3.85 -2.98
C ASP A 317 10.11 -3.69 -1.53
N VAL A 318 9.21 -3.27 -0.60
CA VAL A 318 9.57 -3.10 0.81
C VAL A 318 9.86 -4.44 1.47
N LEU A 319 9.07 -5.47 1.17
CA LEU A 319 9.30 -6.83 1.70
C LEU A 319 10.59 -7.43 1.13
N ASP A 320 10.89 -7.19 -0.13
CA ASP A 320 12.14 -7.66 -0.74
C ASP A 320 13.36 -6.98 -0.11
N ALA A 321 13.29 -5.66 0.12
CA ALA A 321 14.32 -4.92 0.85
C ALA A 321 14.52 -5.46 2.28
N VAL A 322 13.44 -5.81 3.00
CA VAL A 322 13.51 -6.43 4.33
C VAL A 322 14.22 -7.77 4.27
N ARG A 323 13.89 -8.62 3.31
CA ARG A 323 14.55 -9.92 3.12
C ARG A 323 16.03 -9.77 2.81
N ALA A 324 16.39 -8.79 1.95
CA ALA A 324 17.80 -8.48 1.67
C ALA A 324 18.55 -8.06 2.93
N ALA A 325 17.97 -7.17 3.74
CA ALA A 325 18.56 -6.71 4.99
C ALA A 325 18.72 -7.85 6.02
N LYS A 326 17.72 -8.72 6.15
CA LYS A 326 17.80 -9.91 7.02
C LYS A 326 18.91 -10.88 6.62
N ARG A 327 19.11 -11.10 5.31
CA ARG A 327 20.24 -11.93 4.84
C ARG A 327 21.61 -11.40 5.29
N ARG A 328 21.71 -10.11 5.58
CA ARG A 328 22.91 -9.44 6.10
C ARG A 328 22.94 -9.33 7.64
N GLY A 329 21.94 -9.88 8.33
CA GLY A 329 21.83 -9.83 9.79
C GLY A 329 21.40 -8.48 10.35
N SER A 330 20.91 -7.55 9.50
CA SER A 330 20.45 -6.23 9.93
C SER A 330 19.18 -6.32 10.77
N THR A 331 19.03 -5.43 11.75
CA THR A 331 17.81 -5.32 12.56
C THR A 331 16.72 -4.56 11.80
N ILE A 332 15.50 -5.11 11.75
CA ILE A 332 14.36 -4.53 11.05
C ILE A 332 13.39 -3.89 12.03
N VAL A 333 13.06 -2.62 11.80
CA VAL A 333 11.94 -1.93 12.45
C VAL A 333 10.83 -1.75 11.43
N SER A 334 9.75 -2.45 11.60
CA SER A 334 8.57 -2.33 10.74
C SER A 334 7.67 -1.20 11.21
N ILE A 335 7.23 -0.33 10.27
CA ILE A 335 6.22 0.70 10.51
C ILE A 335 5.07 0.44 9.53
N THR A 336 3.92 -0.01 10.05
CA THR A 336 2.76 -0.36 9.22
C THR A 336 1.45 0.06 9.89
N ASN A 337 0.38 0.15 9.09
CA ASN A 337 -0.96 0.43 9.60
C ASN A 337 -1.81 -0.84 9.78
N VAL A 338 -1.38 -1.97 9.21
CA VAL A 338 -2.14 -3.22 9.24
C VAL A 338 -1.45 -4.24 10.13
N MET A 339 -2.07 -4.52 11.28
CA MET A 339 -1.64 -5.59 12.17
C MET A 339 -1.78 -6.94 11.45
N GLY A 340 -0.79 -7.82 11.61
CA GLY A 340 -0.79 -9.14 10.95
C GLY A 340 -0.34 -9.12 9.48
N SER A 341 -0.03 -7.94 8.90
CA SER A 341 0.57 -7.86 7.56
C SER A 341 1.94 -8.56 7.50
N SER A 342 2.40 -8.89 6.30
CA SER A 342 3.70 -9.52 6.09
C SER A 342 4.83 -8.73 6.74
N LEU A 343 4.85 -7.40 6.54
CA LEU A 343 5.85 -6.52 7.14
C LEU A 343 5.79 -6.53 8.68
N SER A 344 4.59 -6.56 9.27
CA SER A 344 4.43 -6.60 10.73
C SER A 344 4.97 -7.90 11.35
N ARG A 345 4.93 -9.00 10.62
CA ARG A 345 5.46 -10.31 11.05
C ARG A 345 6.95 -10.47 10.80
N GLU A 346 7.45 -9.82 9.74
CA GLU A 346 8.86 -9.90 9.36
C GLU A 346 9.77 -8.97 10.16
N GLY A 347 9.25 -7.96 10.85
CA GLY A 347 10.05 -7.03 11.66
C GLY A 347 10.50 -7.62 12.99
N ASP A 348 11.71 -7.25 13.43
CA ASP A 348 12.21 -7.55 14.78
C ASP A 348 11.55 -6.65 15.84
N MET A 349 11.14 -5.45 15.43
CA MET A 349 10.38 -4.47 16.21
C MET A 349 9.29 -3.86 15.35
N LEU A 350 8.14 -3.57 15.95
CA LEU A 350 6.95 -3.07 15.27
C LEU A 350 6.49 -1.74 15.86
N ILE A 351 6.18 -0.79 14.98
CA ILE A 351 5.46 0.46 15.30
C ILE A 351 4.18 0.48 14.47
N MET A 352 3.03 0.63 15.11
CA MET A 352 1.76 0.76 14.42
C MET A 352 1.43 2.24 14.13
N MET A 353 0.96 2.54 12.92
CA MET A 353 0.55 3.91 12.55
C MET A 353 -0.72 4.36 13.28
N ASN A 354 -1.56 3.43 13.71
CA ASN A 354 -2.82 3.67 14.42
C ASN A 354 -3.79 4.62 13.68
N SER A 355 -3.73 4.65 12.35
CA SER A 355 -4.55 5.56 11.53
C SER A 355 -5.96 5.02 11.26
N GLY A 356 -6.28 3.79 11.69
CA GLY A 356 -7.50 3.11 11.27
C GLY A 356 -7.49 2.74 9.79
N PRO A 357 -8.59 2.17 9.26
CA PRO A 357 -8.63 1.73 7.86
C PRO A 357 -8.51 2.91 6.90
N GLU A 358 -7.69 2.78 5.86
CA GLU A 358 -7.53 3.73 4.77
C GLU A 358 -7.88 3.03 3.46
N VAL A 359 -9.06 3.33 2.92
CA VAL A 359 -9.70 2.63 1.79
C VAL A 359 -9.39 3.29 0.46
N CYS A 360 -9.27 4.62 0.45
CA CYS A 360 -8.85 5.37 -0.74
C CYS A 360 -7.49 4.86 -1.21
N VAL A 361 -7.28 4.76 -2.52
CA VAL A 361 -5.99 4.35 -3.09
C VAL A 361 -4.86 5.28 -2.63
N LEU A 362 -5.14 6.58 -2.55
CA LEU A 362 -4.17 7.56 -2.07
C LEU A 362 -3.93 7.44 -0.56
N SER A 363 -2.68 7.54 -0.18
CA SER A 363 -2.29 7.74 1.21
C SER A 363 -2.50 9.21 1.60
N THR A 364 -3.31 9.45 2.61
CA THR A 364 -3.60 10.79 3.15
C THR A 364 -3.30 10.84 4.65
N LYS A 365 -4.15 10.22 5.47
CA LYS A 365 -4.00 10.18 6.93
C LYS A 365 -2.83 9.32 7.38
N THR A 366 -2.48 8.28 6.63
CA THR A 366 -1.30 7.46 6.96
C THR A 366 0.01 8.20 6.67
N TYR A 367 0.06 9.08 5.65
CA TYR A 367 1.22 9.95 5.43
C TYR A 367 1.46 10.87 6.64
N THR A 368 0.43 11.58 7.12
CA THR A 368 0.58 12.48 8.26
C THR A 368 0.93 11.75 9.55
N SER A 369 0.36 10.55 9.76
CA SER A 369 0.74 9.68 10.88
C SER A 369 2.21 9.23 10.80
N GLN A 370 2.69 8.88 9.62
CA GLN A 370 4.11 8.52 9.42
C GLN A 370 5.05 9.70 9.73
N VAL A 371 4.70 10.92 9.32
CA VAL A 371 5.49 12.12 9.67
C VAL A 371 5.54 12.31 11.20
N VAL A 372 4.41 12.09 11.90
CA VAL A 372 4.38 12.10 13.38
C VAL A 372 5.33 11.07 13.97
N LEU A 373 5.32 9.83 13.45
CA LEU A 373 6.20 8.76 13.93
C LEU A 373 7.68 9.06 13.67
N MET A 374 8.02 9.65 12.53
CA MET A 374 9.40 10.10 12.24
C MET A 374 9.83 11.20 13.22
N ALA A 375 8.96 12.15 13.52
CA ALA A 375 9.21 13.17 14.54
C ALA A 375 9.40 12.54 15.93
N LEU A 376 8.50 11.64 16.34
CA LEU A 376 8.59 10.94 17.63
C LEU A 376 9.95 10.27 17.82
N LEU A 377 10.40 9.52 16.81
CA LEU A 377 11.70 8.85 16.84
C LEU A 377 12.87 9.84 16.94
N ALA A 378 12.83 10.95 16.19
CA ALA A 378 13.85 11.99 16.28
C ALA A 378 13.88 12.66 17.66
N TYR A 379 12.73 12.96 18.25
CA TYR A 379 12.63 13.50 19.60
C TYR A 379 13.03 12.49 20.67
N ALA A 380 12.71 11.21 20.49
CA ALA A 380 13.11 10.13 21.40
C ALA A 380 14.63 9.97 21.52
N LEU A 381 15.37 10.23 20.44
CA LEU A 381 16.82 10.26 20.47
C LEU A 381 17.40 11.34 21.38
N ARG A 382 16.66 12.40 21.63
CA ARG A 382 17.02 13.46 22.59
C ARG A 382 16.48 13.23 24.01
N GLY A 383 15.58 12.27 24.19
CA GLY A 383 14.83 12.10 25.43
C GLY A 383 13.63 13.06 25.58
N ASP A 384 13.20 13.70 24.48
CA ASP A 384 12.16 14.75 24.45
C ASP A 384 10.81 14.22 23.90
N GLN A 385 10.48 12.95 24.13
CA GLN A 385 9.23 12.32 23.61
C GLN A 385 7.97 13.08 24.07
N GLU A 386 7.93 13.52 25.32
CA GLU A 386 6.80 14.29 25.87
C GLU A 386 6.64 15.67 25.20
N VAL A 387 7.75 16.28 24.79
CA VAL A 387 7.72 17.53 24.03
C VAL A 387 7.10 17.31 22.66
N CYS A 388 7.47 16.21 21.98
CA CYS A 388 6.85 15.82 20.72
C CYS A 388 5.35 15.59 20.89
N ALA A 389 4.94 14.79 21.89
CA ALA A 389 3.54 14.47 22.14
C ALA A 389 2.70 15.75 22.41
N ARG A 390 3.25 16.70 23.16
CA ARG A 390 2.58 17.99 23.41
C ARG A 390 2.41 18.77 22.12
N LYS A 391 3.46 18.92 21.32
CA LYS A 391 3.40 19.62 20.03
C LYS A 391 2.34 18.98 19.10
N VAL A 392 2.29 17.65 18.99
CA VAL A 392 1.29 16.95 18.18
C VAL A 392 -0.12 17.19 18.73
N LYS A 393 -0.29 17.21 20.06
CA LYS A 393 -1.58 17.54 20.68
C LYS A 393 -2.04 18.96 20.33
N ASP A 394 -1.14 19.91 20.31
CA ASP A 394 -1.44 21.31 19.99
C ASP A 394 -1.87 21.48 18.51
N LEU A 395 -1.44 20.58 17.59
CA LEU A 395 -1.84 20.61 16.19
C LEU A 395 -3.31 20.24 15.94
N TYR A 396 -4.01 19.65 16.90
CA TYR A 396 -5.36 19.11 16.68
C TYR A 396 -6.30 20.15 16.07
N MET A 397 -6.39 21.33 16.68
CA MET A 397 -7.28 22.39 16.20
C MET A 397 -6.84 22.99 14.87
N ASP A 398 -5.54 23.05 14.62
CA ASP A 398 -5.01 23.55 13.35
C ASP A 398 -5.40 22.59 12.21
N VAL A 399 -5.18 21.29 12.39
CA VAL A 399 -5.57 20.27 11.40
C VAL A 399 -7.09 20.23 11.20
N TYR A 400 -7.87 20.29 12.30
CA TYR A 400 -9.33 20.34 12.23
C TYR A 400 -9.84 21.55 11.42
N ASN A 401 -9.24 22.73 11.63
CA ASN A 401 -9.60 23.95 10.90
C ASN A 401 -9.22 23.87 9.42
N LEU A 402 -8.09 23.23 9.08
CA LEU A 402 -7.65 23.03 7.69
C LEU A 402 -8.61 22.10 6.90
N THR A 403 -9.31 21.20 7.58
CA THR A 403 -10.32 20.33 6.96
C THR A 403 -11.74 20.92 6.97
N SER A 404 -11.89 22.18 7.39
CA SER A 404 -13.18 22.86 7.49
C SER A 404 -13.83 23.09 6.12
N LYS A 405 -15.16 23.23 6.13
CA LYS A 405 -15.94 23.57 4.92
C LYS A 405 -15.45 24.86 4.25
N SER A 406 -15.07 25.87 5.04
CA SER A 406 -14.56 27.14 4.51
C SER A 406 -13.26 26.98 3.74
N MET A 407 -12.31 26.20 4.29
CA MET A 407 -11.06 25.88 3.60
C MET A 407 -11.34 25.11 2.30
N ARG A 408 -12.22 24.12 2.37
CA ARG A 408 -12.61 23.34 1.19
C ARG A 408 -13.21 24.20 0.09
N GLU A 409 -14.12 25.15 0.41
CA GLU A 409 -14.71 26.06 -0.57
C GLU A 409 -13.69 27.00 -1.22
N ASN A 410 -12.68 27.44 -0.44
CA ASN A 410 -11.58 28.22 -0.97
C ASN A 410 -10.73 27.42 -1.97
N LEU A 411 -10.36 26.20 -1.61
CA LEU A 411 -9.57 25.31 -2.46
C LEU A 411 -10.37 24.82 -3.70
N LYS A 412 -11.68 24.71 -3.60
CA LYS A 412 -12.55 24.44 -4.76
C LYS A 412 -12.46 25.54 -5.80
N ARG A 413 -12.43 26.82 -5.38
CA ARG A 413 -12.22 27.94 -6.32
C ARG A 413 -10.84 27.88 -6.97
N LEU A 414 -9.81 27.52 -6.23
CA LEU A 414 -8.48 27.30 -6.80
C LEU A 414 -8.48 26.13 -7.79
N ALA A 415 -9.16 25.03 -7.46
CA ALA A 415 -9.30 23.88 -8.37
C ALA A 415 -9.97 24.26 -9.69
N GLU A 416 -10.94 25.18 -9.67
CA GLU A 416 -11.57 25.72 -10.90
C GLU A 416 -10.57 26.46 -11.80
N LEU A 417 -9.63 27.19 -11.22
CA LEU A 417 -8.58 27.90 -11.96
C LEU A 417 -7.50 26.96 -12.52
N LEU A 418 -7.29 25.82 -11.87
CA LEU A 418 -6.21 24.90 -12.21
C LEU A 418 -6.66 23.70 -13.05
N ALA A 419 -7.96 23.41 -13.15
CA ALA A 419 -8.48 22.18 -13.77
C ALA A 419 -8.06 21.97 -15.24
N ASP A 420 -7.90 23.06 -15.98
CA ASP A 420 -7.52 23.05 -17.40
C ASP A 420 -6.00 23.22 -17.64
N LYS A 421 -5.21 23.28 -16.56
CA LYS A 421 -3.75 23.35 -16.67
C LYS A 421 -3.17 21.96 -16.95
N GLU A 422 -2.18 21.90 -17.82
CA GLU A 422 -1.46 20.67 -18.16
C GLU A 422 -0.34 20.38 -17.16
N HIS A 423 0.30 21.44 -16.66
CA HIS A 423 1.45 21.36 -15.76
C HIS A 423 1.26 22.24 -14.52
N ILE A 424 1.69 21.73 -13.38
CA ILE A 424 1.78 22.45 -12.11
C ILE A 424 3.15 22.15 -11.52
N TYR A 425 3.84 23.18 -11.04
CA TYR A 425 5.11 23.01 -10.34
C TYR A 425 4.97 23.36 -8.86
N MET A 426 5.79 22.72 -8.03
CA MET A 426 5.78 22.91 -6.59
C MET A 426 7.20 23.07 -6.09
N ILE A 427 7.46 24.08 -5.25
CA ILE A 427 8.79 24.33 -4.72
C ILE A 427 8.79 24.50 -3.21
N GLY A 428 9.84 24.03 -2.57
CA GLY A 428 10.07 24.17 -1.15
C GLY A 428 11.56 24.07 -0.80
N ARG A 429 11.91 24.37 0.45
CA ARG A 429 13.26 24.19 0.98
C ARG A 429 13.22 23.49 2.33
N GLY A 430 14.18 22.61 2.62
CA GLY A 430 14.18 21.82 3.83
C GLY A 430 12.93 20.94 3.93
N LEU A 431 12.23 20.97 5.06
CA LEU A 431 10.99 20.22 5.25
C LEU A 431 9.90 20.56 4.22
N GLN A 432 9.87 21.81 3.72
CA GLN A 432 8.91 22.23 2.71
C GLN A 432 9.18 21.60 1.32
N TYR A 433 10.42 21.21 1.04
CA TYR A 433 10.71 20.43 -0.17
C TYR A 433 10.07 19.03 -0.10
N THR A 434 10.13 18.38 1.06
CA THR A 434 9.49 17.06 1.21
C THR A 434 7.97 17.17 1.11
N THR A 435 7.40 18.27 1.62
CA THR A 435 5.97 18.60 1.46
C THR A 435 5.61 18.81 0.00
N ALA A 436 6.44 19.54 -0.75
CA ALA A 436 6.22 19.77 -2.18
C ALA A 436 6.21 18.47 -2.98
N LEU A 437 7.10 17.53 -2.66
CA LEU A 437 7.11 16.18 -3.29
C LEU A 437 5.82 15.42 -3.04
N GLU A 438 5.35 15.39 -1.79
CA GLU A 438 4.10 14.71 -1.44
C GLU A 438 2.89 15.39 -2.07
N ALA A 439 2.83 16.72 -2.01
CA ALA A 439 1.78 17.52 -2.62
C ALA A 439 1.68 17.26 -4.14
N ALA A 440 2.82 17.24 -4.84
CA ALA A 440 2.87 16.96 -6.26
C ALA A 440 2.40 15.52 -6.56
N LEU A 441 2.74 14.55 -5.73
CA LEU A 441 2.28 13.19 -5.85
C LEU A 441 0.75 13.13 -5.74
N LYS A 442 0.15 13.75 -4.73
CA LYS A 442 -1.32 13.75 -4.52
C LYS A 442 -2.07 14.35 -5.71
N VAL A 443 -1.61 15.48 -6.24
CA VAL A 443 -2.27 16.12 -7.39
C VAL A 443 -2.19 15.23 -8.63
N LYS A 444 -1.03 14.69 -8.98
CA LYS A 444 -0.88 13.85 -10.18
C LYS A 444 -1.68 12.55 -10.12
N GLU A 445 -1.81 11.93 -8.95
CA GLU A 445 -2.49 10.63 -8.79
C GLU A 445 -3.99 10.69 -9.10
N VAL A 446 -4.69 11.76 -8.70
CA VAL A 446 -6.16 11.82 -8.83
C VAL A 446 -6.65 12.77 -9.91
N SER A 447 -5.89 13.81 -10.25
CA SER A 447 -6.29 14.80 -11.26
C SER A 447 -5.71 14.51 -12.63
N TYR A 448 -4.66 13.69 -12.71
CA TYR A 448 -3.86 13.40 -13.90
C TYR A 448 -3.20 14.63 -14.52
N ILE A 449 -3.10 15.74 -13.79
CA ILE A 449 -2.32 16.91 -14.19
C ILE A 449 -0.85 16.57 -13.91
N HIS A 450 0.02 16.77 -14.88
CA HIS A 450 1.45 16.60 -14.67
C HIS A 450 1.92 17.59 -13.61
N THR A 451 2.34 17.07 -12.47
CA THR A 451 2.77 17.89 -11.34
C THR A 451 4.15 17.46 -10.90
N GLU A 452 5.09 18.38 -10.82
CA GLU A 452 6.47 18.11 -10.45
C GLU A 452 6.93 19.02 -9.31
N ALA A 453 7.76 18.48 -8.42
CA ALA A 453 8.29 19.24 -7.29
C ALA A 453 9.80 19.35 -7.34
N PHE A 454 10.31 20.53 -7.00
CA PHE A 454 11.74 20.84 -6.97
C PHE A 454 12.15 21.42 -5.63
N ALA A 455 13.39 21.15 -5.23
CA ALA A 455 14.02 21.98 -4.22
C ALA A 455 14.17 23.41 -4.77
N GLY A 456 13.73 24.44 -4.04
CA GLY A 456 13.70 25.81 -4.54
C GLY A 456 15.04 26.31 -5.11
N GLY A 457 16.17 25.80 -4.57
CA GLY A 457 17.50 26.13 -5.09
C GLY A 457 17.78 25.55 -6.47
N GLU A 458 17.15 24.42 -6.82
CA GLU A 458 17.36 23.71 -8.09
C GLU A 458 16.64 24.37 -9.27
N LEU A 459 15.70 25.31 -9.04
CA LEU A 459 15.02 26.03 -10.12
C LEU A 459 16.00 26.58 -11.16
N LYS A 460 17.11 27.17 -10.71
CA LYS A 460 18.12 27.80 -11.56
C LYS A 460 18.94 26.82 -12.38
N HIS A 461 18.89 25.53 -12.04
CA HIS A 461 19.68 24.47 -12.65
C HIS A 461 18.90 23.69 -13.73
N GLY A 462 17.83 24.29 -14.27
CA GLY A 462 17.07 23.71 -15.38
C GLY A 462 15.58 24.02 -15.31
N PRO A 463 14.86 23.66 -14.24
CA PRO A 463 13.39 23.75 -14.16
C PRO A 463 12.81 25.14 -14.45
N LEU A 464 13.56 26.20 -14.23
CA LEU A 464 13.12 27.58 -14.50
C LEU A 464 12.82 27.82 -15.99
N ALA A 465 13.37 27.00 -16.89
CA ALA A 465 13.06 27.03 -18.31
C ALA A 465 11.63 26.61 -18.65
N LEU A 466 10.95 25.92 -17.71
CA LEU A 466 9.56 25.47 -17.85
C LEU A 466 8.53 26.54 -17.45
N ILE A 467 8.99 27.66 -16.89
CA ILE A 467 8.10 28.70 -16.39
C ILE A 467 7.75 29.68 -17.51
N GLU A 468 6.47 29.68 -17.86
CA GLU A 468 5.86 30.56 -18.84
C GLU A 468 4.77 31.41 -18.19
N SER A 469 4.21 32.37 -18.97
CA SER A 469 3.13 33.22 -18.47
C SER A 469 1.91 32.39 -18.03
N GLY A 470 1.52 32.54 -16.76
CA GLY A 470 0.41 31.83 -16.15
C GLY A 470 0.68 30.37 -15.76
N THR A 471 1.94 29.92 -15.80
CA THR A 471 2.35 28.60 -15.26
C THR A 471 2.12 28.56 -13.74
N PRO A 472 1.28 27.66 -13.20
CA PRO A 472 1.05 27.58 -11.76
C PRO A 472 2.26 27.02 -11.03
N VAL A 473 2.72 27.75 -10.01
CA VAL A 473 3.82 27.32 -9.14
C VAL A 473 3.43 27.48 -7.68
N PHE A 474 3.32 26.36 -6.95
CA PHE A 474 3.13 26.38 -5.51
C PHE A 474 4.46 26.63 -4.81
N VAL A 475 4.43 27.54 -3.84
CA VAL A 475 5.59 27.90 -3.03
C VAL A 475 5.27 27.62 -1.57
N PHE A 476 5.90 26.57 -1.04
CA PHE A 476 5.74 26.19 0.37
C PHE A 476 6.74 26.98 1.22
N VAL A 477 6.22 27.81 2.11
CA VAL A 477 7.02 28.74 2.92
C VAL A 477 6.99 28.34 4.38
N SER A 478 8.12 28.47 5.06
CA SER A 478 8.23 28.44 6.52
C SER A 478 9.11 29.61 6.98
N ARG A 479 8.95 30.01 8.23
CA ARG A 479 9.78 31.07 8.83
C ARG A 479 11.28 30.76 8.77
N GLU A 480 11.64 29.49 8.84
CA GLU A 480 13.04 29.04 8.82
C GLU A 480 13.73 29.30 7.47
N ASN A 481 12.98 29.27 6.37
CA ASN A 481 13.52 29.35 5.00
C ASN A 481 12.98 30.56 4.22
N GLU A 482 12.29 31.47 4.87
CA GLU A 482 11.51 32.56 4.30
C GLU A 482 12.28 33.32 3.21
N ASP A 483 13.40 33.95 3.53
CA ASP A 483 14.15 34.80 2.62
C ASP A 483 14.54 34.07 1.33
N ARG A 484 14.98 32.82 1.47
CA ARG A 484 15.48 32.03 0.34
C ARG A 484 14.37 31.55 -0.58
N ILE A 485 13.26 31.10 -0.01
CA ILE A 485 12.14 30.57 -0.82
C ILE A 485 11.34 31.70 -1.44
N MET A 486 11.23 32.84 -0.78
CA MET A 486 10.59 34.02 -1.35
C MET A 486 11.38 34.59 -2.53
N SER A 487 12.70 34.58 -2.48
CA SER A 487 13.53 34.92 -3.65
C SER A 487 13.23 33.99 -4.85
N ASN A 488 12.98 32.69 -4.58
CA ASN A 488 12.58 31.79 -5.66
C ASN A 488 11.15 32.09 -6.19
N ALA A 489 10.22 32.51 -5.32
CA ALA A 489 8.89 32.97 -5.74
C ALA A 489 8.96 34.17 -6.69
N GLU A 490 9.80 35.16 -6.34
CA GLU A 490 10.05 36.34 -7.19
C GLU A 490 10.68 35.98 -8.54
N GLU A 491 11.59 34.99 -8.58
CA GLU A 491 12.18 34.48 -9.82
C GLU A 491 11.15 33.86 -10.75
N VAL A 492 10.19 33.11 -10.19
CA VAL A 492 9.04 32.53 -10.92
C VAL A 492 8.16 33.66 -11.46
N ARG A 493 7.79 34.60 -10.60
CA ARG A 493 6.93 35.74 -10.94
C ARG A 493 7.51 36.62 -12.02
N ALA A 494 8.82 36.88 -11.98
CA ALA A 494 9.53 37.67 -12.98
C ALA A 494 9.47 37.08 -14.41
N ARG A 495 9.10 35.79 -14.50
CA ARG A 495 8.89 35.08 -15.79
C ARG A 495 7.42 34.91 -16.15
N GLY A 496 6.54 35.55 -15.40
CA GLY A 496 5.10 35.49 -15.63
C GLY A 496 4.41 34.26 -15.02
N GLY A 497 5.10 33.45 -14.19
CA GLY A 497 4.46 32.34 -13.47
C GLY A 497 3.38 32.82 -12.51
N TYR A 498 2.33 32.01 -12.34
CA TYR A 498 1.25 32.24 -11.38
C TYR A 498 1.63 31.62 -10.05
N VAL A 499 1.99 32.46 -9.08
CA VAL A 499 2.56 32.04 -7.81
C VAL A 499 1.46 31.79 -6.76
N ILE A 500 1.40 30.57 -6.25
CA ILE A 500 0.47 30.14 -5.19
C ILE A 500 1.26 29.91 -3.91
N GLY A 501 1.16 30.86 -2.95
CA GLY A 501 1.84 30.77 -1.67
C GLY A 501 1.09 29.86 -0.69
N VAL A 502 1.81 28.97 0.02
CA VAL A 502 1.30 28.16 1.14
C VAL A 502 2.08 28.56 2.38
N SER A 503 1.49 29.38 3.24
CA SER A 503 2.18 30.08 4.34
C SER A 503 1.23 30.56 5.42
N ASP A 504 1.78 31.02 6.56
CA ASP A 504 1.03 31.66 7.65
C ASP A 504 0.77 33.15 7.43
N TRP A 505 1.39 33.76 6.41
CA TRP A 505 1.21 35.16 6.01
C TRP A 505 1.07 35.32 4.49
N ASP A 506 0.40 36.39 4.10
CA ASP A 506 0.27 36.79 2.70
C ASP A 506 1.49 37.60 2.22
N SER A 507 1.78 37.55 0.94
CA SER A 507 2.88 38.29 0.32
C SER A 507 2.46 38.89 -1.02
N PRO A 508 2.95 40.10 -1.38
CA PRO A 508 2.78 40.66 -2.72
C PRO A 508 3.38 39.79 -3.85
N ALA A 509 4.22 38.82 -3.51
CA ALA A 509 4.77 37.85 -4.47
C ALA A 509 3.78 36.75 -4.83
N PHE A 510 2.67 36.60 -4.10
CA PHE A 510 1.66 35.58 -4.36
C PHE A 510 0.52 36.15 -5.21
N ASP A 511 0.12 35.41 -6.23
CA ASP A 511 -1.11 35.65 -6.99
C ASP A 511 -2.31 34.97 -6.33
N TYR A 512 -2.05 33.93 -5.55
CA TYR A 512 -3.02 33.25 -4.72
C TYR A 512 -2.37 32.82 -3.39
N TRP A 513 -3.10 32.93 -2.29
CA TRP A 513 -2.59 32.58 -0.98
C TRP A 513 -3.46 31.53 -0.29
N ILE A 514 -2.83 30.41 0.08
CA ILE A 514 -3.40 29.35 0.92
C ILE A 514 -2.86 29.57 2.33
N LYS A 515 -3.73 30.09 3.21
CA LYS A 515 -3.36 30.34 4.61
C LYS A 515 -3.26 29.04 5.39
N VAL A 516 -2.10 28.79 5.99
CA VAL A 516 -1.83 27.68 6.91
C VAL A 516 -1.10 28.20 8.14
N PRO A 517 -1.31 27.64 9.35
CA PRO A 517 -0.52 28.01 10.51
C PRO A 517 0.94 27.56 10.38
N GLU A 518 1.87 28.29 11.01
CA GLU A 518 3.27 27.85 11.14
C GLU A 518 3.38 26.82 12.26
N SER A 519 3.94 25.67 11.97
CA SER A 519 4.07 24.54 12.91
C SER A 519 5.48 23.95 12.97
N CYS A 520 6.47 24.67 12.46
CA CYS A 520 7.89 24.32 12.51
C CYS A 520 8.18 22.91 11.98
N ASP A 521 8.48 21.95 12.89
CA ASP A 521 8.83 20.57 12.57
C ASP A 521 7.65 19.79 11.96
N PHE A 522 6.41 20.26 12.14
CA PHE A 522 5.19 19.63 11.65
C PHE A 522 4.57 20.34 10.44
N ASN A 523 5.27 21.31 9.85
CA ASN A 523 4.85 21.95 8.60
C ASN A 523 4.54 20.93 7.48
N PRO A 524 5.24 19.77 7.35
CA PRO A 524 4.87 18.75 6.34
C PRO A 524 3.44 18.23 6.50
N ILE A 525 2.89 18.19 7.72
CA ILE A 525 1.49 17.83 7.98
C ILE A 525 0.57 18.97 7.58
N ILE A 526 0.80 20.14 8.16
CA ILE A 526 -0.06 21.32 8.04
C ILE A 526 -0.18 21.80 6.58
N GLN A 527 0.92 21.77 5.85
CA GLN A 527 0.95 22.26 4.47
C GLN A 527 0.51 21.21 3.44
N ALA A 528 0.58 19.90 3.76
CA ALA A 528 0.10 18.86 2.86
C ALA A 528 -1.43 18.77 2.82
N ILE A 529 -2.12 18.97 3.94
CA ILE A 529 -3.57 18.80 4.06
C ILE A 529 -4.36 19.68 3.06
N PRO A 530 -4.09 20.98 2.91
CA PRO A 530 -4.77 21.79 1.90
C PRO A 530 -4.55 21.28 0.49
N ILE A 531 -3.38 20.72 0.18
CA ILE A 531 -3.11 20.20 -1.16
C ILE A 531 -3.80 18.85 -1.38
N GLN A 532 -3.97 18.03 -0.35
CA GLN A 532 -4.81 16.82 -0.43
C GLN A 532 -6.27 17.19 -0.76
N ILE A 533 -6.81 18.23 -0.12
CA ILE A 533 -8.16 18.75 -0.42
C ILE A 533 -8.21 19.34 -1.84
N LEU A 534 -7.21 20.09 -2.26
CA LEU A 534 -7.13 20.63 -3.61
C LEU A 534 -7.10 19.51 -4.66
N ALA A 535 -6.30 18.47 -4.43
CA ALA A 535 -6.23 17.30 -5.30
C ALA A 535 -7.61 16.61 -5.42
N TYR A 536 -8.30 16.45 -4.29
CA TYR A 536 -9.67 15.95 -4.25
C TYR A 536 -10.62 16.82 -5.09
N GLU A 537 -10.64 18.14 -4.90
CA GLU A 537 -11.51 19.07 -5.62
C GLU A 537 -11.18 19.11 -7.13
N LEU A 538 -9.90 18.98 -7.51
CA LEU A 538 -9.48 18.83 -8.91
C LEU A 538 -10.04 17.55 -9.53
N ALA A 539 -9.98 16.42 -8.82
CA ALA A 539 -10.55 15.17 -9.30
C ALA A 539 -12.07 15.28 -9.51
N VAL A 540 -12.78 15.81 -8.52
CA VAL A 540 -14.25 16.02 -8.60
C VAL A 540 -14.59 16.98 -9.74
N LYS A 541 -13.88 18.10 -9.90
CA LYS A 541 -14.07 19.07 -10.98
C LYS A 541 -13.89 18.43 -12.36
N LYS A 542 -12.91 17.56 -12.49
CA LYS A 542 -12.61 16.81 -13.72
C LYS A 542 -13.50 15.57 -13.91
N ARG A 543 -14.46 15.32 -12.99
CA ARG A 543 -15.36 14.16 -12.98
C ARG A 543 -14.60 12.82 -12.93
N LEU A 544 -13.50 12.80 -12.20
CA LEU A 544 -12.69 11.61 -11.94
C LEU A 544 -13.08 11.00 -10.59
N ASP A 545 -12.81 9.71 -10.41
CA ASP A 545 -13.03 9.03 -9.13
C ASP A 545 -11.80 9.26 -8.21
N PRO A 546 -11.91 10.04 -7.13
CA PRO A 546 -10.78 10.30 -6.24
C PRO A 546 -10.40 9.09 -5.38
N ASP A 547 -11.33 8.14 -5.15
CA ASP A 547 -11.07 6.94 -4.36
C ASP A 547 -10.32 5.87 -5.16
N LYS A 548 -10.57 5.82 -6.49
CA LYS A 548 -10.04 4.78 -7.39
C LYS A 548 -9.48 5.39 -8.66
N PRO A 549 -8.34 6.07 -8.59
CA PRO A 549 -7.69 6.61 -9.78
C PRO A 549 -7.27 5.49 -10.73
N ARG A 550 -7.26 5.81 -12.04
CA ARG A 550 -6.90 4.84 -13.08
C ARG A 550 -5.45 4.34 -12.88
N ASN A 551 -5.23 3.07 -13.22
CA ASN A 551 -3.91 2.42 -13.26
C ASN A 551 -3.19 2.33 -11.89
N LEU A 552 -3.86 2.63 -10.79
CA LEU A 552 -3.30 2.51 -9.45
C LEU A 552 -4.05 1.47 -8.63
N ALA A 553 -3.34 0.83 -7.71
CA ALA A 553 -3.88 -0.06 -6.69
C ALA A 553 -3.54 0.46 -5.30
N LYS A 554 -4.37 0.13 -4.29
CA LYS A 554 -4.13 0.54 -2.88
C LYS A 554 -2.83 -0.05 -2.34
N SER A 555 -2.53 -1.29 -2.71
CA SER A 555 -1.29 -1.98 -2.33
C SER A 555 -0.64 -2.60 -3.56
N VAL A 556 0.65 -2.33 -3.75
CA VAL A 556 1.46 -2.89 -4.83
C VAL A 556 2.14 -4.15 -4.30
N THR A 557 1.56 -5.30 -4.60
CA THR A 557 1.96 -6.61 -4.06
C THR A 557 2.80 -7.44 -5.04
N VAL A 558 3.20 -6.83 -6.15
CA VAL A 558 4.04 -7.43 -7.20
C VAL A 558 5.24 -6.52 -7.48
N LEU A 559 6.38 -7.12 -7.83
CA LEU A 559 7.60 -6.42 -8.24
C LEU A 559 7.51 -5.92 -9.68
#